data_2dabf6388d1c8f2111ce39f5b3d28f7c
#
_entry.id   2dabf6388d1c8f2111ce39f5b3d28f7c
#
_cell.length_a   1.000
_cell.length_b   1.000
_cell.length_c   1.000
_cell.angle_alpha   90.00
_cell.angle_beta   90.00
_cell.angle_gamma   90.00
#
_symmetry.space_group_name_H-M   'P 1'
#
loop_
_entity.id
_entity.type
_entity.pdbx_description
1 polymer ?
#
loop_
_entity_poly.entity_id
_entity_poly.type
_entity_poly.pdbx_seq_one_letter_code
_entity_poly.pdbx_strand_id
1 'polypeptide(L)'
;NGKLYGLGSNDAGGPLVSLIMTFYYFYQEQNLKYNLILAATAEEEISGSNGIELIWNDLPKIDCAIVGEPTLTDIAIAEKGLMVLDCVAHGKSGHAARNEGENALYKALDDIAWFRTFRFPQESEFLGPVKMSVTVIQAGSQHNVVPDACRFTVDVRVNECYTFEQALEIIRTHVQCDVEPRSLRMRSSIIPREHPLVQS
;
A
#
# COMPACT_ATOMS: atom_id res chain seq x y z
N ASN A 1 -12.88 21.86 -26.37
CA ASN A 1 -12.92 22.30 -24.97
C ASN A 1 -11.54 22.20 -24.27
N GLY A 2 -10.47 21.75 -24.97
CA GLY A 2 -9.10 21.63 -24.40
C GLY A 2 -8.95 20.55 -23.31
N LYS A 3 -9.90 19.62 -23.21
CA LYS A 3 -9.85 18.51 -22.23
C LYS A 3 -9.64 17.20 -22.96
N LEU A 4 -8.69 16.40 -22.48
CA LEU A 4 -8.45 15.02 -22.91
C LEU A 4 -9.15 14.06 -21.93
N TYR A 5 -9.93 13.13 -22.45
CA TYR A 5 -10.65 12.11 -21.66
C TYR A 5 -10.17 10.72 -22.07
N GLY A 6 -9.91 9.87 -21.11
CA GLY A 6 -9.52 8.48 -21.33
C GLY A 6 -8.91 7.86 -20.08
N LEU A 7 -8.86 6.53 -20.02
CA LEU A 7 -8.15 5.79 -18.99
C LEU A 7 -6.67 6.20 -19.01
N GLY A 8 -6.09 6.51 -17.84
CA GLY A 8 -4.70 6.95 -17.71
C GLY A 8 -4.42 8.38 -18.19
N SER A 9 -5.44 9.16 -18.64
CA SER A 9 -5.20 10.53 -19.13
C SER A 9 -4.75 11.50 -18.03
N ASN A 10 -5.14 11.26 -16.78
CA ASN A 10 -4.71 12.00 -15.61
C ASN A 10 -3.74 11.19 -14.76
N ASP A 11 -4.10 9.97 -14.41
CA ASP A 11 -3.33 9.03 -13.62
C ASP A 11 -2.77 7.91 -14.51
N ALA A 12 -1.44 7.96 -14.84
CA ALA A 12 -0.54 9.10 -14.59
C ALA A 12 -0.01 9.70 -15.91
N GLY A 13 -0.83 9.71 -17.00
CA GLY A 13 -0.43 10.21 -18.32
C GLY A 13 -0.05 11.69 -18.33
N GLY A 14 -0.79 12.53 -17.60
CA GLY A 14 -0.46 13.95 -17.44
C GLY A 14 0.91 14.18 -16.80
N PRO A 15 1.18 13.63 -15.60
CA PRO A 15 2.49 13.69 -14.95
C PRO A 15 3.62 13.10 -15.79
N LEU A 16 3.40 11.95 -16.45
CA LEU A 16 4.41 11.33 -17.32
C LEU A 16 4.83 12.27 -18.46
N VAL A 17 3.88 12.86 -19.17
CA VAL A 17 4.18 13.82 -20.25
C VAL A 17 4.90 15.03 -19.71
N SER A 18 4.52 15.52 -18.53
CA SER A 18 5.20 16.66 -17.89
C SER A 18 6.64 16.35 -17.56
N LEU A 19 6.95 15.16 -17.03
CA LEU A 19 8.32 14.72 -16.76
C LEU A 19 9.14 14.55 -18.04
N ILE A 20 8.56 13.95 -19.09
CA ILE A 20 9.21 13.81 -20.39
C ILE A 20 9.58 15.20 -20.98
N MET A 21 8.65 16.15 -20.93
CA MET A 21 8.88 17.50 -21.45
C MET A 21 9.91 18.27 -20.61
N THR A 22 9.90 18.10 -19.31
CA THR A 22 10.92 18.66 -18.40
C THR A 22 12.30 18.09 -18.72
N PHE A 23 12.40 16.78 -18.86
CA PHE A 23 13.64 16.10 -19.25
C PHE A 23 14.14 16.62 -20.61
N TYR A 24 13.26 16.70 -21.61
CA TYR A 24 13.60 17.21 -22.95
C TYR A 24 14.10 18.65 -22.92
N TYR A 25 13.49 19.50 -22.09
CA TYR A 25 13.90 20.90 -21.93
C TYR A 25 15.33 21.01 -21.39
N PHE A 26 15.69 20.22 -20.40
CA PHE A 26 17.02 20.25 -19.78
C PHE A 26 18.05 19.33 -20.46
N TYR A 27 17.66 18.51 -21.42
CA TYR A 27 18.53 17.52 -22.06
C TYR A 27 19.75 18.14 -22.76
N GLN A 28 19.61 19.34 -23.27
CA GLN A 28 20.68 20.04 -24.00
C GLN A 28 21.51 20.99 -23.11
N GLU A 29 21.13 21.14 -21.85
CA GLU A 29 21.84 22.03 -20.92
C GLU A 29 23.16 21.38 -20.46
N GLN A 30 24.28 22.06 -20.81
CA GLN A 30 25.62 21.52 -20.54
C GLN A 30 26.14 21.79 -19.12
N ASN A 31 25.50 22.70 -18.36
CA ASN A 31 25.99 23.19 -17.07
C ASN A 31 25.09 22.75 -15.91
N LEU A 32 24.35 21.63 -16.06
CA LEU A 32 23.56 21.07 -14.98
C LEU A 32 24.47 20.56 -13.86
N LYS A 33 24.09 20.84 -12.62
CA LYS A 33 24.79 20.32 -11.43
C LYS A 33 24.49 18.84 -11.17
N TYR A 34 23.50 18.28 -11.86
CA TYR A 34 22.99 16.93 -11.68
C TYR A 34 22.95 16.19 -13.01
N ASN A 35 23.14 14.90 -12.98
CA ASN A 35 22.78 14.01 -14.07
C ASN A 35 21.29 13.73 -14.02
N LEU A 36 20.60 13.89 -15.14
CA LEU A 36 19.17 13.59 -15.23
C LEU A 36 18.96 12.21 -15.85
N ILE A 37 18.10 11.43 -15.25
CA ILE A 37 17.67 10.13 -15.75
C ILE A 37 16.16 10.17 -15.87
N LEU A 38 15.62 9.85 -17.03
CA LEU A 38 14.20 9.64 -17.23
C LEU A 38 13.93 8.13 -17.31
N ALA A 39 13.10 7.62 -16.40
CA ALA A 39 12.64 6.26 -16.40
C ALA A 39 11.12 6.23 -16.60
N ALA A 40 10.66 5.72 -17.74
CA ALA A 40 9.25 5.47 -18.01
C ALA A 40 9.01 3.97 -17.94
N THR A 41 8.39 3.51 -16.87
CA THR A 41 8.21 2.08 -16.57
C THR A 41 6.74 1.67 -16.60
N ALA A 42 6.48 0.37 -16.73
CA ALA A 42 5.15 -0.22 -16.68
C ALA A 42 4.82 -0.76 -15.29
N GLU A 43 3.66 -1.37 -15.15
CA GLU A 43 3.21 -2.15 -13.97
C GLU A 43 3.12 -1.38 -12.63
N GLU A 44 3.05 -0.05 -12.65
CA GLU A 44 2.85 0.73 -11.41
C GLU A 44 1.51 0.35 -10.75
N GLU A 45 0.40 0.37 -11.48
CA GLU A 45 -0.97 0.12 -11.02
C GLU A 45 -1.19 -1.25 -10.35
N ILE A 46 -0.37 -2.21 -10.67
CA ILE A 46 -0.42 -3.56 -10.08
C ILE A 46 0.73 -3.83 -9.11
N SER A 47 1.58 -2.83 -8.85
CA SER A 47 2.80 -2.97 -8.04
C SER A 47 3.69 -4.13 -8.50
N GLY A 48 3.80 -4.30 -9.83
CA GLY A 48 4.47 -5.42 -10.47
C GLY A 48 6.00 -5.33 -10.40
N SER A 49 6.66 -6.48 -10.54
CA SER A 49 8.12 -6.57 -10.52
C SER A 49 8.79 -6.20 -11.84
N ASN A 50 8.01 -6.10 -12.94
CA ASN A 50 8.53 -5.71 -14.25
C ASN A 50 8.45 -4.19 -14.50
N GLY A 51 8.18 -3.40 -13.46
CA GLY A 51 8.23 -1.94 -13.48
C GLY A 51 9.61 -1.39 -13.16
N ILE A 52 9.68 -0.43 -12.24
CA ILE A 52 10.95 0.21 -11.81
C ILE A 52 11.94 -0.82 -11.24
N GLU A 53 11.45 -1.88 -10.59
CA GLU A 53 12.27 -2.93 -9.99
C GLU A 53 13.11 -3.66 -11.04
N LEU A 54 12.56 -3.88 -12.25
CA LEU A 54 13.26 -4.55 -13.35
C LEU A 54 14.53 -3.81 -13.79
N ILE A 55 14.48 -2.48 -13.82
CA ILE A 55 15.59 -1.64 -14.30
C ILE A 55 16.48 -1.11 -13.17
N TRP A 56 16.13 -1.38 -11.90
CA TRP A 56 16.81 -0.78 -10.75
C TRP A 56 18.31 -1.03 -10.72
N ASN A 57 18.74 -2.25 -11.06
CA ASN A 57 20.15 -2.62 -11.07
C ASN A 57 20.95 -2.04 -12.26
N ASP A 58 20.26 -1.58 -13.30
CA ASP A 58 20.87 -0.94 -14.46
C ASP A 58 21.01 0.59 -14.28
N LEU A 59 20.35 1.13 -13.25
CA LEU A 59 20.45 2.55 -12.92
C LEU A 59 21.73 2.84 -12.14
N PRO A 60 22.40 3.98 -12.38
CA PRO A 60 23.49 4.41 -11.53
C PRO A 60 22.96 4.77 -10.14
N LYS A 61 23.87 5.09 -9.21
CA LYS A 61 23.45 5.59 -7.90
C LYS A 61 22.52 6.81 -8.06
N ILE A 62 21.34 6.70 -7.48
CA ILE A 62 20.32 7.76 -7.47
C ILE A 62 20.40 8.50 -6.15
N ASP A 63 20.57 9.83 -6.19
CA ASP A 63 20.58 10.68 -5.01
C ASP A 63 19.16 11.14 -4.63
N CYS A 64 18.29 11.34 -5.63
CA CYS A 64 16.87 11.66 -5.44
C CYS A 64 16.04 11.26 -6.66
N ALA A 65 14.75 11.10 -6.48
CA ALA A 65 13.80 10.82 -7.54
C ALA A 65 12.56 11.71 -7.42
N ILE A 66 12.02 12.10 -8.57
CA ILE A 66 10.71 12.75 -8.69
C ILE A 66 9.79 11.75 -9.38
N VAL A 67 8.72 11.36 -8.70
CA VAL A 67 7.71 10.44 -9.22
C VAL A 67 6.52 11.25 -9.71
N GLY A 68 6.09 10.97 -10.94
CA GLY A 68 4.99 11.69 -11.58
C GLY A 68 3.64 11.10 -11.20
N GLU A 69 2.93 11.78 -10.28
CA GLU A 69 1.61 11.42 -9.80
C GLU A 69 0.65 12.62 -9.83
N PRO A 70 -0.68 12.42 -9.90
CA PRO A 70 -1.65 13.51 -9.91
C PRO A 70 -1.86 14.08 -8.50
N THR A 71 -0.98 14.95 -8.04
CA THR A 71 -0.94 15.56 -6.69
C THR A 71 -1.54 16.97 -6.62
N LEU A 72 -2.40 17.35 -7.56
CA LEU A 72 -2.96 18.71 -7.69
C LEU A 72 -1.88 19.82 -7.83
N THR A 73 -0.72 19.47 -8.40
CA THR A 73 0.48 20.32 -8.55
C THR A 73 1.26 20.61 -7.26
N ASP A 74 0.87 20.00 -6.15
CA ASP A 74 1.62 20.05 -4.89
C ASP A 74 2.71 18.97 -4.86
N ILE A 75 3.75 19.16 -4.05
CA ILE A 75 4.80 18.17 -3.83
C ILE A 75 4.42 17.27 -2.66
N ALA A 76 4.19 15.99 -2.93
CA ALA A 76 4.05 14.98 -1.88
C ALA A 76 5.45 14.57 -1.39
N ILE A 77 5.71 14.76 -0.09
CA ILE A 77 7.01 14.48 0.53
C ILE A 77 7.00 13.28 1.47
N ALA A 78 5.83 12.70 1.70
CA ALA A 78 5.67 11.53 2.55
C ALA A 78 4.51 10.66 2.07
N GLU A 79 4.66 9.35 2.19
CA GLU A 79 3.65 8.37 1.82
C GLU A 79 3.60 7.23 2.84
N LYS A 80 2.38 6.77 3.15
CA LYS A 80 2.18 5.56 3.97
C LYS A 80 2.54 4.32 3.16
N GLY A 81 3.24 3.41 3.80
CA GLY A 81 3.44 2.07 3.24
C GLY A 81 2.12 1.31 3.14
N LEU A 82 2.01 0.45 2.13
CA LEU A 82 0.88 -0.45 1.91
C LEU A 82 1.27 -1.89 2.22
N MET A 83 0.58 -2.49 3.18
CA MET A 83 0.66 -3.91 3.49
C MET A 83 -0.75 -4.51 3.44
N VAL A 84 -0.97 -5.43 2.51
CA VAL A 84 -2.25 -6.16 2.39
C VAL A 84 -2.09 -7.50 3.09
N LEU A 85 -2.99 -7.79 4.04
CA LEU A 85 -2.99 -9.03 4.81
C LEU A 85 -4.14 -9.93 4.36
N ASP A 86 -3.82 -11.18 4.07
CA ASP A 86 -4.81 -12.26 3.95
C ASP A 86 -4.91 -12.97 5.29
N CYS A 87 -6.11 -12.97 5.86
CA CYS A 87 -6.41 -13.52 7.18
C CYS A 87 -7.34 -14.72 7.08
N VAL A 88 -7.08 -15.75 7.89
CA VAL A 88 -7.91 -16.96 7.92
C VAL A 88 -8.22 -17.34 9.37
N ALA A 89 -9.48 -17.20 9.76
CA ALA A 89 -9.98 -17.74 11.01
C ALA A 89 -10.43 -19.19 10.80
N HIS A 90 -10.02 -20.07 11.71
CA HIS A 90 -10.32 -21.50 11.66
C HIS A 90 -11.38 -21.90 12.67
N GLY A 91 -12.29 -22.77 12.24
CA GLY A 91 -13.33 -23.36 13.05
C GLY A 91 -13.44 -24.86 12.83
N LYS A 92 -14.61 -25.37 13.08
CA LYS A 92 -14.96 -26.77 12.85
C LYS A 92 -16.37 -26.87 12.28
N SER A 93 -16.50 -27.53 11.14
CA SER A 93 -17.81 -27.72 10.51
C SER A 93 -18.79 -28.53 11.39
N GLY A 94 -20.07 -28.23 11.29
CA GLY A 94 -21.14 -28.90 12.01
C GLY A 94 -22.52 -28.50 11.47
N HIS A 95 -23.58 -29.17 11.93
CA HIS A 95 -24.94 -28.82 11.55
C HIS A 95 -25.44 -27.61 12.36
N ALA A 96 -25.89 -26.52 11.70
CA ALA A 96 -26.25 -25.26 12.37
C ALA A 96 -27.39 -25.39 13.41
N ALA A 97 -28.28 -26.40 13.28
CA ALA A 97 -29.36 -26.67 14.25
C ALA A 97 -28.90 -27.53 15.46
N ARG A 98 -27.61 -27.87 15.55
CA ARG A 98 -27.06 -28.70 16.63
C ARG A 98 -25.95 -27.96 17.33
N ASN A 99 -25.67 -28.30 18.58
CA ASN A 99 -24.53 -27.76 19.32
C ASN A 99 -23.21 -28.47 18.90
N GLU A 100 -22.95 -28.46 17.59
CA GLU A 100 -21.79 -29.11 16.97
C GLU A 100 -20.99 -28.08 16.20
N GLY A 101 -19.67 -28.26 16.17
CA GLY A 101 -18.78 -27.41 15.41
C GLY A 101 -18.33 -26.12 16.15
N GLU A 102 -17.48 -25.39 15.51
CA GLU A 102 -16.98 -24.09 15.95
C GLU A 102 -17.07 -23.10 14.77
N ASN A 103 -17.81 -22.03 14.94
CA ASN A 103 -18.09 -21.12 13.84
C ASN A 103 -16.89 -20.20 13.56
N ALA A 104 -16.19 -20.44 12.45
CA ALA A 104 -15.06 -19.63 12.02
C ALA A 104 -15.45 -18.17 11.73
N LEU A 105 -16.69 -17.93 11.28
CA LEU A 105 -17.19 -16.57 11.04
C LEU A 105 -17.26 -15.77 12.34
N TYR A 106 -17.71 -16.38 13.45
CA TYR A 106 -17.76 -15.67 14.74
C TYR A 106 -16.36 -15.36 15.26
N LYS A 107 -15.41 -16.29 15.15
CA LYS A 107 -14.00 -16.02 15.48
C LYS A 107 -13.43 -14.87 14.64
N ALA A 108 -13.70 -14.88 13.34
CA ALA A 108 -13.29 -13.79 12.46
C ALA A 108 -13.89 -12.43 12.84
N LEU A 109 -15.15 -12.40 13.30
CA LEU A 109 -15.80 -11.16 13.76
C LEU A 109 -15.10 -10.55 14.99
N ASP A 110 -14.58 -11.37 15.90
CA ASP A 110 -13.81 -10.89 17.05
C ASP A 110 -12.50 -10.25 16.59
N ASP A 111 -11.76 -10.90 15.69
CA ASP A 111 -10.54 -10.36 15.10
C ASP A 111 -10.83 -9.08 14.29
N ILE A 112 -11.89 -9.07 13.48
CA ILE A 112 -12.33 -7.88 12.71
C ILE A 112 -12.72 -6.74 13.64
N ALA A 113 -13.36 -7.00 14.77
CA ALA A 113 -13.65 -5.98 15.77
C ALA A 113 -12.37 -5.35 16.33
N TRP A 114 -11.34 -6.16 16.56
CA TRP A 114 -10.03 -5.66 16.94
C TRP A 114 -9.42 -4.78 15.83
N PHE A 115 -9.34 -5.23 14.58
CA PHE A 115 -8.83 -4.44 13.45
C PHE A 115 -9.54 -3.08 13.33
N ARG A 116 -10.83 -3.04 13.58
CA ARG A 116 -11.62 -1.80 13.52
C ARG A 116 -11.31 -0.82 14.65
N THR A 117 -11.02 -1.31 15.85
CA THR A 117 -10.95 -0.50 17.06
C THR A 117 -9.54 -0.22 17.55
N PHE A 118 -8.58 -1.09 17.23
CA PHE A 118 -7.20 -0.91 17.66
C PHE A 118 -6.57 0.35 17.08
N ARG A 119 -5.78 1.02 17.89
CA ARG A 119 -4.98 2.18 17.49
C ARG A 119 -3.54 1.95 17.86
N PHE A 120 -2.66 2.06 16.87
CA PHE A 120 -1.22 1.99 17.09
C PHE A 120 -0.77 3.14 17.98
N PRO A 121 0.11 2.89 18.99
CA PRO A 121 0.52 3.92 19.96
C PRO A 121 1.24 5.13 19.37
N GLN A 122 2.02 4.93 18.29
CA GLN A 122 2.76 6.03 17.67
C GLN A 122 2.01 6.55 16.44
N GLU A 123 1.82 7.86 16.43
CA GLU A 123 1.20 8.58 15.32
C GLU A 123 2.23 9.51 14.66
N SER A 124 2.28 9.51 13.34
CA SER A 124 3.16 10.38 12.57
C SER A 124 2.64 11.81 12.56
N GLU A 125 3.53 12.77 12.71
CA GLU A 125 3.21 14.19 12.56
C GLU A 125 2.76 14.51 11.12
N PHE A 126 3.33 13.83 10.12
CA PHE A 126 3.05 14.06 8.70
C PHE A 126 1.97 13.15 8.14
N LEU A 127 2.04 11.85 8.47
CA LEU A 127 1.18 10.84 7.89
C LEU A 127 0.00 10.45 8.79
N GLY A 128 -0.04 10.94 10.04
CA GLY A 128 -1.06 10.57 11.02
C GLY A 128 -0.97 9.09 11.45
N PRO A 129 -2.06 8.51 11.98
CA PRO A 129 -2.06 7.17 12.53
C PRO A 129 -1.90 6.08 11.46
N VAL A 130 -1.41 4.90 11.87
CA VAL A 130 -1.57 3.67 11.09
C VAL A 130 -3.06 3.40 10.90
N LYS A 131 -3.48 3.07 9.68
CA LYS A 131 -4.87 2.78 9.36
C LYS A 131 -5.03 1.34 8.91
N MET A 132 -5.99 0.63 9.50
CA MET A 132 -6.38 -0.72 9.10
C MET A 132 -7.83 -0.72 8.64
N SER A 133 -8.11 -1.41 7.53
CA SER A 133 -9.46 -1.53 6.97
C SER A 133 -9.69 -2.95 6.45
N VAL A 134 -10.67 -3.65 7.00
CA VAL A 134 -11.12 -4.93 6.44
C VAL A 134 -11.93 -4.64 5.18
N THR A 135 -11.53 -5.19 4.05
CA THR A 135 -12.10 -4.85 2.73
C THR A 135 -12.81 -5.99 2.05
N VAL A 136 -12.48 -7.23 2.42
CA VAL A 136 -13.10 -8.45 1.89
C VAL A 136 -13.39 -9.41 3.04
N ILE A 137 -14.51 -10.12 2.98
CA ILE A 137 -14.84 -11.22 3.89
C ILE A 137 -15.61 -12.31 3.15
N GLN A 138 -15.25 -13.58 3.38
CA GLN A 138 -15.88 -14.75 2.77
C GLN A 138 -15.95 -15.91 3.78
N ALA A 139 -17.14 -16.46 4.00
CA ALA A 139 -17.35 -17.61 4.88
C ALA A 139 -18.62 -18.37 4.49
N GLY A 140 -18.59 -19.70 4.68
CA GLY A 140 -19.74 -20.57 4.50
C GLY A 140 -20.13 -20.82 3.04
N SER A 141 -20.94 -21.85 2.82
CA SER A 141 -21.45 -22.23 1.50
C SER A 141 -22.92 -22.63 1.54
N GLN A 142 -23.44 -23.02 2.70
CA GLN A 142 -24.83 -23.50 2.90
C GLN A 142 -25.42 -22.95 4.19
N HIS A 143 -26.71 -22.62 4.19
CA HIS A 143 -27.40 -21.99 5.33
C HIS A 143 -27.46 -22.86 6.59
N ASN A 144 -27.33 -24.18 6.47
CA ASN A 144 -27.44 -25.15 7.56
C ASN A 144 -26.11 -25.77 7.99
N VAL A 145 -24.98 -25.24 7.50
CA VAL A 145 -23.62 -25.70 7.82
C VAL A 145 -22.85 -24.61 8.55
N VAL A 146 -22.31 -24.93 9.73
CA VAL A 146 -21.39 -24.07 10.46
C VAL A 146 -20.08 -23.97 9.66
N PRO A 147 -19.61 -22.76 9.27
CA PRO A 147 -18.38 -22.62 8.49
C PRO A 147 -17.14 -22.97 9.33
N ASP A 148 -16.25 -23.77 8.76
CA ASP A 148 -14.98 -24.19 9.34
C ASP A 148 -13.83 -23.25 8.98
N ALA A 149 -14.03 -22.32 8.04
CA ALA A 149 -13.08 -21.27 7.71
C ALA A 149 -13.81 -19.95 7.38
N CYS A 150 -13.20 -18.85 7.80
CA CYS A 150 -13.58 -17.51 7.37
C CYS A 150 -12.31 -16.79 6.89
N ARG A 151 -12.31 -16.35 5.64
CA ARG A 151 -11.23 -15.61 5.01
C ARG A 151 -11.59 -14.14 4.93
N PHE A 152 -10.66 -13.27 5.28
CA PHE A 152 -10.86 -11.83 5.12
C PHE A 152 -9.55 -11.14 4.77
N THR A 153 -9.65 -9.98 4.11
CA THR A 153 -8.48 -9.20 3.69
C THR A 153 -8.47 -7.86 4.41
N VAL A 154 -7.31 -7.45 4.86
CA VAL A 154 -7.09 -6.17 5.55
C VAL A 154 -6.10 -5.32 4.76
N ASP A 155 -6.51 -4.11 4.38
CA ASP A 155 -5.61 -3.05 3.90
C ASP A 155 -5.01 -2.35 5.12
N VAL A 156 -3.67 -2.34 5.24
CA VAL A 156 -2.94 -1.71 6.33
C VAL A 156 -2.04 -0.62 5.77
N ARG A 157 -2.29 0.63 6.16
CA ARG A 157 -1.51 1.80 5.79
C ARG A 157 -0.59 2.19 6.95
N VAL A 158 0.69 1.82 6.82
CA VAL A 158 1.71 1.97 7.87
C VAL A 158 2.43 3.30 7.70
N ASN A 159 2.54 4.08 8.78
CA ASN A 159 3.33 5.31 8.80
C ASN A 159 4.82 5.00 9.07
N GLU A 160 5.66 6.02 9.00
CA GLU A 160 7.12 5.89 9.19
C GLU A 160 7.56 5.57 10.63
N CYS A 161 6.65 5.63 11.60
CA CYS A 161 6.94 5.28 13.00
C CYS A 161 7.12 3.77 13.21
N TYR A 162 6.69 2.95 12.24
CA TYR A 162 6.77 1.48 12.31
C TYR A 162 7.37 0.89 11.06
N THR A 163 8.19 -0.15 11.22
CA THR A 163 8.48 -1.06 10.11
C THR A 163 7.29 -1.98 9.88
N PHE A 164 7.23 -2.60 8.71
CA PHE A 164 6.17 -3.58 8.42
C PHE A 164 6.24 -4.78 9.35
N GLU A 165 7.46 -5.21 9.69
CA GLU A 165 7.71 -6.31 10.61
C GLU A 165 7.17 -5.99 12.02
N GLN A 166 7.40 -4.76 12.53
CA GLN A 166 6.87 -4.31 13.81
C GLN A 166 5.33 -4.22 13.80
N ALA A 167 4.76 -3.66 12.74
CA ALA A 167 3.30 -3.58 12.60
C ALA A 167 2.66 -4.97 12.53
N LEU A 168 3.27 -5.90 11.77
CA LEU A 168 2.81 -7.28 11.63
C LEU A 168 2.91 -8.05 12.97
N GLU A 169 3.99 -7.86 13.71
CA GLU A 169 4.17 -8.47 15.04
C GLU A 169 3.07 -8.00 16.01
N ILE A 170 2.79 -6.70 16.04
CA ILE A 170 1.70 -6.14 16.85
C ILE A 170 0.37 -6.80 16.46
N ILE A 171 0.07 -6.91 15.16
CA ILE A 171 -1.17 -7.52 14.68
C ILE A 171 -1.24 -8.98 15.13
N ARG A 172 -0.22 -9.78 14.83
CA ARG A 172 -0.18 -11.22 15.14
C ARG A 172 -0.30 -11.54 16.62
N THR A 173 0.13 -10.64 17.50
CA THR A 173 0.01 -10.83 18.96
C THR A 173 -1.40 -10.56 19.50
N HIS A 174 -2.29 -9.96 18.71
CA HIS A 174 -3.61 -9.55 19.17
C HIS A 174 -4.77 -10.29 18.51
N VAL A 175 -4.55 -10.93 17.36
CA VAL A 175 -5.58 -11.68 16.65
C VAL A 175 -5.32 -13.18 16.77
N GLN A 176 -6.40 -13.97 16.58
CA GLN A 176 -6.34 -15.44 16.65
C GLN A 176 -6.26 -16.10 15.28
N CYS A 177 -6.61 -15.38 14.21
CA CYS A 177 -6.51 -15.86 12.84
C CYS A 177 -5.06 -15.96 12.37
N ASP A 178 -4.82 -16.81 11.37
CA ASP A 178 -3.59 -16.78 10.61
C ASP A 178 -3.51 -15.48 9.81
N VAL A 179 -2.35 -14.85 9.79
CA VAL A 179 -2.12 -13.55 9.13
C VAL A 179 -0.92 -13.67 8.20
N GLU A 180 -1.17 -13.55 6.88
CA GLU A 180 -0.13 -13.61 5.85
C GLU A 180 -0.10 -12.32 5.02
N PRO A 181 1.02 -11.59 5.00
CA PRO A 181 1.17 -10.42 4.16
C PRO A 181 1.43 -10.84 2.70
N ARG A 182 0.71 -10.22 1.75
CA ARG A 182 0.95 -10.44 0.32
C ARG A 182 2.32 -9.93 -0.13
N SER A 183 2.75 -8.80 0.44
CA SER A 183 4.03 -8.17 0.15
C SER A 183 4.45 -7.27 1.32
N LEU A 184 5.79 -7.14 1.53
CA LEU A 184 6.40 -6.20 2.47
C LEU A 184 7.29 -5.18 1.73
N ARG A 185 7.07 -4.96 0.42
CA ARG A 185 7.92 -4.11 -0.43
C ARG A 185 7.56 -2.64 -0.36
N MET A 186 6.27 -2.29 -0.34
CA MET A 186 5.76 -0.91 -0.45
C MET A 186 5.82 -0.19 0.90
N ARG A 187 7.03 0.05 1.39
CA ARG A 187 7.28 0.68 2.69
C ARG A 187 6.92 2.17 2.66
N SER A 188 6.65 2.73 3.84
CA SER A 188 6.47 4.18 3.99
C SER A 188 7.73 4.93 3.57
N SER A 189 7.54 6.09 2.97
CA SER A 189 8.61 7.01 2.59
C SER A 189 8.37 8.39 3.18
N ILE A 190 9.45 9.08 3.47
CA ILE A 190 9.43 10.47 3.92
C ILE A 190 10.70 11.20 3.46
N ILE A 191 10.54 12.43 3.00
CA ILE A 191 11.64 13.35 2.68
C ILE A 191 11.53 14.53 3.63
N PRO A 192 12.63 14.93 4.30
CA PRO A 192 12.62 16.10 5.17
C PRO A 192 12.18 17.36 4.43
N ARG A 193 11.40 18.21 5.09
CA ARG A 193 10.95 19.49 4.50
C ARG A 193 12.13 20.40 4.11
N GLU A 194 13.24 20.27 4.82
CA GLU A 194 14.46 21.04 4.61
C GLU A 194 15.30 20.55 3.42
N HIS A 195 14.89 19.42 2.80
CA HIS A 195 15.60 18.89 1.63
C HIS A 195 15.60 19.93 0.49
N PRO A 196 16.75 20.18 -0.17
CA PRO A 196 16.88 21.23 -1.20
C PRO A 196 15.85 21.14 -2.32
N LEU A 197 15.45 19.93 -2.75
CA LEU A 197 14.39 19.75 -3.76
C LEU A 197 13.00 20.14 -3.28
N VAL A 198 12.76 20.10 -1.96
CA VAL A 198 11.47 20.50 -1.37
C VAL A 198 11.40 22.00 -1.19
N GLN A 199 12.56 22.65 -1.03
CA GLN A 199 12.68 24.10 -0.81
C GLN A 199 12.85 24.89 -2.10
N SER A 200 13.07 24.23 -3.25
CA SER A 200 13.23 24.88 -4.56
C SER A 200 11.89 25.14 -5.22
#